data_f66a691eec97d078fd75bdbdade9dae2
#
_entry.id   f66a691eec97d078fd75bdbdade9dae2
#
_cell.length_a   1.000
_cell.length_b   1.000
_cell.length_c   1.000
_cell.angle_alpha   90.00
_cell.angle_beta   90.00
_cell.angle_gamma   90.00
#
_symmetry.space_group_name_H-M   'P 1'
#
loop_
_entity.id
_entity.type
_entity.pdbx_description
1 polymer ?
#
loop_
_entity_poly.entity_id
_entity_poly.type
_entity_poly.pdbx_seq_one_letter_code
_entity_poly.pdbx_strand_id
1 'polypeptide(L)'
;MMKAAIINAYGGSEQLVIAEQAIPHIQQDEVLVENMATSINPIDYKARQGLMQGMFQWQFPVTLGWDIAGRIVAVGQDVTNFKVGDAVFARPDIDPTGRNGSYAEYTVVKADKLAFKPENITFNQAAAVPLAALTALQMLEKLQVKAGHKVLIQAGAGGVGIYAIQLAKLMGTYVATTASQANHDFVASLGADQVIDYHAYQIQDVLSDYDAVFDMVGDIDNGIHILKDGGHLVTISAQLTAQQQQTPNKTITTGWLDTNGKDLTTLADYITKNQLQIVVDSIYPLTTEGMRAAHQRSETHHARGKIVVEIKKETV
;
A
#
# COMPACT_ATOMS: atom_id res chain seq x y z
N MET A 1 -26.84 0.45 11.62
CA MET A 1 -25.58 0.73 12.34
C MET A 1 -24.56 -0.30 11.92
N MET A 2 -23.27 0.02 12.02
CA MET A 2 -22.12 -0.85 11.70
C MET A 2 -21.02 -0.65 12.74
N LYS A 3 -20.18 -1.65 12.96
CA LYS A 3 -18.96 -1.52 13.77
C LYS A 3 -17.86 -0.87 12.93
N ALA A 4 -17.16 0.08 13.54
CA ALA A 4 -15.98 0.70 12.95
C ALA A 4 -14.91 0.96 14.01
N ALA A 5 -13.63 0.85 13.64
CA ALA A 5 -12.53 1.33 14.46
C ALA A 5 -12.33 2.82 14.19
N ILE A 6 -12.59 3.63 15.19
CA ILE A 6 -12.50 5.08 15.11
C ILE A 6 -11.40 5.64 16.01
N ILE A 7 -10.99 6.86 15.71
CA ILE A 7 -10.21 7.72 16.62
C ILE A 7 -11.02 8.97 16.95
N ASN A 8 -10.96 9.41 18.20
CA ASN A 8 -11.64 10.64 18.68
C ASN A 8 -10.68 11.83 18.79
N ALA A 9 -9.39 11.58 18.69
CA ALA A 9 -8.31 12.57 18.68
C ALA A 9 -7.07 11.96 18.06
N TYR A 10 -6.11 12.78 17.70
CA TYR A 10 -4.77 12.30 17.34
C TYR A 10 -4.05 11.72 18.57
N GLY A 11 -3.20 10.71 18.37
CA GLY A 11 -2.44 10.09 19.45
C GLY A 11 -1.85 8.73 19.11
N GLY A 12 -1.48 7.97 20.14
CA GLY A 12 -0.96 6.62 20.02
C GLY A 12 -2.04 5.59 19.69
N SER A 13 -1.67 4.30 19.64
CA SER A 13 -2.61 3.21 19.30
C SER A 13 -3.81 3.11 20.26
N GLU A 14 -3.71 3.64 21.46
CA GLU A 14 -4.80 3.71 22.46
C GLU A 14 -6.01 4.51 21.99
N GLN A 15 -5.84 5.41 21.02
CA GLN A 15 -6.93 6.17 20.42
C GLN A 15 -7.88 5.31 19.58
N LEU A 16 -7.43 4.15 19.09
CA LEU A 16 -8.27 3.23 18.34
C LEU A 16 -9.27 2.53 19.27
N VAL A 17 -10.55 2.71 18.97
CA VAL A 17 -11.66 2.07 19.68
C VAL A 17 -12.72 1.60 18.69
N ILE A 18 -13.35 0.47 18.96
CA ILE A 18 -14.53 0.03 18.20
C ILE A 18 -15.76 0.78 18.69
N ALA A 19 -16.50 1.36 17.76
CA ALA A 19 -17.76 2.05 18.03
C ALA A 19 -18.81 1.74 16.97
N GLU A 20 -20.08 1.90 17.34
CA GLU A 20 -21.19 1.86 16.40
C GLU A 20 -21.25 3.17 15.62
N GLN A 21 -21.29 3.06 14.30
CA GLN A 21 -21.38 4.17 13.35
C GLN A 21 -22.61 3.97 12.44
N ALA A 22 -23.12 5.04 11.86
CA ALA A 22 -24.13 4.95 10.82
C ALA A 22 -23.53 4.30 9.58
N ILE A 23 -24.26 3.39 8.92
CA ILE A 23 -23.85 2.91 7.60
C ILE A 23 -23.92 4.11 6.63
N PRO A 24 -22.84 4.40 5.89
CA PRO A 24 -22.81 5.55 4.99
C PRO A 24 -23.76 5.38 3.80
N HIS A 25 -24.32 6.48 3.33
CA HIS A 25 -25.14 6.50 2.12
C HIS A 25 -24.25 6.66 0.89
N ILE A 26 -24.59 5.96 -0.19
CA ILE A 26 -23.88 6.07 -1.49
C ILE A 26 -24.42 7.23 -2.31
N GLN A 27 -23.55 7.79 -3.17
CA GLN A 27 -23.87 8.70 -4.26
C GLN A 27 -24.19 7.94 -5.55
N GLN A 28 -24.52 8.66 -6.63
CA GLN A 28 -24.90 8.05 -7.90
C GLN A 28 -23.78 7.23 -8.56
N ASP A 29 -22.50 7.63 -8.37
CA ASP A 29 -21.31 7.01 -8.91
C ASP A 29 -20.57 6.09 -7.91
N GLU A 30 -21.20 5.81 -6.76
CA GLU A 30 -20.58 5.06 -5.66
C GLU A 30 -21.22 3.68 -5.48
N VAL A 31 -20.49 2.79 -4.82
CA VAL A 31 -20.99 1.53 -4.31
C VAL A 31 -20.81 1.43 -2.80
N LEU A 32 -21.68 0.66 -2.13
CA LEU A 32 -21.47 0.25 -0.75
C LEU A 32 -20.89 -1.16 -0.74
N VAL A 33 -19.74 -1.31 -0.13
CA VAL A 33 -19.06 -2.60 0.03
C VAL A 33 -19.20 -3.08 1.46
N GLU A 34 -19.71 -4.30 1.66
CA GLU A 34 -19.56 -5.04 2.92
C GLU A 34 -18.14 -5.57 2.98
N ASN A 35 -17.35 -5.05 3.91
CA ASN A 35 -15.93 -5.38 4.02
C ASN A 35 -15.76 -6.75 4.68
N MET A 36 -15.03 -7.63 4.02
CA MET A 36 -14.56 -8.91 4.58
C MET A 36 -13.20 -8.73 5.27
N ALA A 37 -12.34 -7.89 4.70
CA ALA A 37 -11.03 -7.57 5.24
C ALA A 37 -10.56 -6.16 4.84
N THR A 38 -9.66 -5.60 5.63
CA THR A 38 -8.86 -4.40 5.36
C THR A 38 -7.40 -4.68 5.66
N SER A 39 -6.49 -3.73 5.37
CA SER A 39 -5.08 -3.88 5.72
C SER A 39 -4.49 -2.60 6.29
N ILE A 40 -3.38 -2.75 7.04
CA ILE A 40 -2.66 -1.64 7.66
C ILE A 40 -1.55 -1.14 6.75
N ASN A 41 -1.42 0.16 6.66
CA ASN A 41 -0.36 0.86 5.94
C ASN A 41 0.33 1.89 6.85
N PRO A 42 1.61 2.26 6.60
CA PRO A 42 2.28 3.27 7.41
C PRO A 42 1.57 4.62 7.48
N ILE A 43 0.81 4.99 6.43
CA ILE A 43 0.00 6.21 6.44
C ILE A 43 -1.07 6.18 7.54
N ASP A 44 -1.62 5.02 7.87
CA ASP A 44 -2.69 4.87 8.87
C ASP A 44 -2.22 5.33 10.26
N TYR A 45 -1.06 4.84 10.74
CA TYR A 45 -0.56 5.25 12.04
C TYR A 45 0.01 6.68 12.02
N LYS A 46 0.64 7.10 10.91
CA LYS A 46 1.12 8.48 10.76
C LYS A 46 -0.05 9.47 10.80
N ALA A 47 -1.15 9.16 10.13
CA ALA A 47 -2.36 9.97 10.14
C ALA A 47 -3.03 9.96 11.52
N ARG A 48 -3.13 8.79 12.18
CA ARG A 48 -3.62 8.69 13.57
C ARG A 48 -2.80 9.53 14.53
N GLN A 49 -1.47 9.55 14.38
CA GLN A 49 -0.55 10.36 15.20
C GLN A 49 -0.60 11.87 14.90
N GLY A 50 -1.35 12.28 13.86
CA GLY A 50 -1.45 13.68 13.46
C GLY A 50 -0.29 14.17 12.58
N LEU A 51 0.60 13.31 12.14
CA LEU A 51 1.74 13.68 11.29
C LEU A 51 1.31 14.08 9.86
N MET A 52 0.04 13.84 9.52
CA MET A 52 -0.54 14.15 8.21
C MET A 52 -1.56 15.30 8.25
N GLN A 53 -1.58 16.13 9.31
CA GLN A 53 -2.55 17.23 9.47
C GLN A 53 -2.47 18.29 8.36
N GLY A 54 -1.31 18.47 7.74
CA GLY A 54 -1.16 19.35 6.57
C GLY A 54 -1.88 18.84 5.32
N MET A 55 -2.22 17.54 5.29
CA MET A 55 -2.88 16.87 4.17
C MET A 55 -4.35 16.55 4.50
N PHE A 56 -4.65 16.17 5.74
CA PHE A 56 -5.98 15.78 6.21
C PHE A 56 -6.42 16.67 7.38
N GLN A 57 -7.47 17.49 7.18
CA GLN A 57 -8.07 18.34 8.22
C GLN A 57 -9.35 17.67 8.74
N TRP A 58 -9.20 16.56 9.47
CA TRP A 58 -10.33 15.75 9.90
C TRP A 58 -11.17 16.38 11.01
N GLN A 59 -12.48 16.07 10.95
CA GLN A 59 -13.43 16.34 12.03
C GLN A 59 -13.70 15.01 12.75
N PHE A 60 -13.26 14.92 14.03
CA PHE A 60 -13.43 13.70 14.82
C PHE A 60 -14.91 13.47 15.22
N PRO A 61 -15.34 12.21 15.35
CA PRO A 61 -14.58 10.97 15.21
C PRO A 61 -14.30 10.63 13.75
N VAL A 62 -13.15 9.95 13.49
CA VAL A 62 -12.74 9.54 12.15
C VAL A 62 -12.52 8.03 12.09
N THR A 63 -13.04 7.40 11.05
CA THR A 63 -12.70 6.02 10.68
C THR A 63 -11.50 6.05 9.72
N LEU A 64 -10.40 5.39 10.12
CA LEU A 64 -9.20 5.26 9.28
C LEU A 64 -9.28 4.08 8.30
N GLY A 65 -8.19 3.87 7.56
CA GLY A 65 -7.99 2.72 6.68
C GLY A 65 -8.17 3.06 5.20
N TRP A 66 -7.26 2.50 4.37
CA TRP A 66 -7.17 2.80 2.93
C TRP A 66 -7.17 1.55 2.05
N ASP A 67 -7.48 0.37 2.56
CA ASP A 67 -7.59 -0.86 1.77
C ASP A 67 -8.88 -1.59 2.11
N ILE A 68 -9.59 -2.09 1.12
CA ILE A 68 -10.74 -2.99 1.30
C ILE A 68 -10.67 -4.20 0.39
N ALA A 69 -11.25 -5.29 0.87
CA ALA A 69 -11.76 -6.38 0.05
C ALA A 69 -13.10 -6.85 0.62
N GLY A 70 -14.11 -6.98 -0.23
CA GLY A 70 -15.46 -7.30 0.24
C GLY A 70 -16.43 -7.57 -0.90
N ARG A 71 -17.73 -7.52 -0.57
CA ARG A 71 -18.82 -7.71 -1.53
C ARG A 71 -19.67 -6.45 -1.63
N ILE A 72 -20.05 -6.11 -2.84
CA ILE A 72 -20.97 -5.00 -3.10
C ILE A 72 -22.36 -5.37 -2.57
N VAL A 73 -22.96 -4.50 -1.75
CA VAL A 73 -24.30 -4.65 -1.18
C VAL A 73 -25.29 -3.59 -1.69
N ALA A 74 -24.79 -2.49 -2.25
CA ALA A 74 -25.61 -1.50 -2.95
C ALA A 74 -24.79 -0.81 -4.03
N VAL A 75 -25.46 -0.37 -5.11
CA VAL A 75 -24.86 0.35 -6.24
C VAL A 75 -25.63 1.64 -6.51
N GLY A 76 -24.92 2.72 -6.82
CA GLY A 76 -25.49 3.97 -7.27
C GLY A 76 -26.08 3.84 -8.69
N GLN A 77 -27.00 4.74 -9.05
CA GLN A 77 -27.74 4.63 -10.31
C GLN A 77 -26.89 4.77 -11.57
N ASP A 78 -25.72 5.44 -11.47
CA ASP A 78 -24.79 5.65 -12.60
C ASP A 78 -23.74 4.53 -12.72
N VAL A 79 -23.72 3.58 -11.78
CA VAL A 79 -22.79 2.45 -11.80
C VAL A 79 -23.33 1.35 -12.73
N THR A 80 -22.62 1.11 -13.83
CA THR A 80 -23.05 0.15 -14.87
C THR A 80 -22.18 -1.09 -14.98
N ASN A 81 -20.97 -1.04 -14.42
CA ASN A 81 -19.94 -2.08 -14.56
C ASN A 81 -19.81 -3.00 -13.33
N PHE A 82 -20.58 -2.72 -12.27
CA PHE A 82 -20.64 -3.53 -11.06
C PHE A 82 -22.10 -3.77 -10.63
N LYS A 83 -22.32 -4.85 -9.87
CA LYS A 83 -23.64 -5.22 -9.33
C LYS A 83 -23.51 -5.74 -7.90
N VAL A 84 -24.65 -5.77 -7.20
CA VAL A 84 -24.76 -6.39 -5.88
C VAL A 84 -24.31 -7.86 -5.93
N GLY A 85 -23.50 -8.26 -4.96
CA GLY A 85 -22.88 -9.58 -4.84
C GLY A 85 -21.49 -9.71 -5.43
N ASP A 86 -21.04 -8.78 -6.28
CA ASP A 86 -19.69 -8.82 -6.85
C ASP A 86 -18.63 -8.74 -5.75
N ALA A 87 -17.63 -9.63 -5.84
CA ALA A 87 -16.46 -9.61 -4.99
C ALA A 87 -15.44 -8.60 -5.55
N VAL A 88 -15.07 -7.62 -4.75
CA VAL A 88 -14.23 -6.49 -5.19
C VAL A 88 -13.12 -6.19 -4.17
N PHE A 89 -12.13 -5.44 -4.63
CA PHE A 89 -11.11 -4.85 -3.77
C PHE A 89 -10.79 -3.44 -4.27
N ALA A 90 -10.36 -2.57 -3.37
CA ALA A 90 -10.11 -1.17 -3.69
C ALA A 90 -9.25 -0.48 -2.63
N ARG A 91 -8.75 0.69 -3.01
CA ARG A 91 -8.25 1.69 -2.08
C ARG A 91 -9.25 2.85 -2.03
N PRO A 92 -10.13 2.91 -1.01
CA PRO A 92 -11.06 4.03 -0.87
C PRO A 92 -10.31 5.32 -0.49
N ASP A 93 -10.93 6.46 -0.80
CA ASP A 93 -10.45 7.74 -0.27
C ASP A 93 -11.14 8.03 1.07
N ILE A 94 -10.36 8.47 2.05
CA ILE A 94 -10.92 9.07 3.27
C ILE A 94 -11.13 10.55 2.99
N ASP A 95 -12.37 10.97 3.02
CA ASP A 95 -12.70 12.38 2.88
C ASP A 95 -12.43 13.17 4.19
N PRO A 96 -12.50 14.53 4.17
CA PRO A 96 -12.29 15.34 5.37
C PRO A 96 -13.25 15.04 6.52
N THR A 97 -14.38 14.39 6.26
CA THR A 97 -15.34 14.00 7.30
C THR A 97 -15.04 12.62 7.89
N GLY A 98 -14.01 11.93 7.40
CA GLY A 98 -13.66 10.55 7.80
C GLY A 98 -14.66 9.50 7.33
N ARG A 99 -15.45 9.80 6.28
CA ARG A 99 -16.61 9.02 5.86
C ARG A 99 -16.27 7.66 5.26
N ASN A 100 -15.20 7.55 4.52
CA ASN A 100 -14.92 6.39 3.66
C ASN A 100 -13.76 5.53 4.17
N GLY A 101 -13.38 5.65 5.43
CA GLY A 101 -12.33 4.83 6.01
C GLY A 101 -12.70 3.34 6.06
N SER A 102 -11.74 2.49 5.78
CA SER A 102 -11.96 1.05 5.59
C SER A 102 -11.95 0.21 6.87
N TYR A 103 -11.66 0.80 8.02
CA TYR A 103 -11.70 0.09 9.31
C TYR A 103 -13.14 -0.04 9.83
N ALA A 104 -14.04 -0.50 8.99
CA ALA A 104 -15.47 -0.59 9.25
C ALA A 104 -16.09 -1.79 8.52
N GLU A 105 -17.25 -2.25 8.99
CA GLU A 105 -18.00 -3.33 8.32
C GLU A 105 -18.51 -2.94 6.93
N TYR A 106 -18.69 -1.64 6.67
CA TYR A 106 -19.12 -1.13 5.37
C TYR A 106 -18.33 0.09 4.98
N THR A 107 -17.97 0.19 3.70
CA THR A 107 -17.24 1.34 3.14
C THR A 107 -17.86 1.75 1.82
N VAL A 108 -18.00 3.05 1.60
CA VAL A 108 -18.39 3.63 0.31
C VAL A 108 -17.16 3.83 -0.56
N VAL A 109 -17.25 3.40 -1.81
CA VAL A 109 -16.16 3.54 -2.79
C VAL A 109 -16.73 4.02 -4.12
N LYS A 110 -16.03 4.93 -4.79
CA LYS A 110 -16.36 5.29 -6.18
C LYS A 110 -16.11 4.12 -7.11
N ALA A 111 -17.03 3.90 -8.06
CA ALA A 111 -16.96 2.76 -8.97
C ALA A 111 -15.70 2.73 -9.85
N ASP A 112 -15.13 3.90 -10.19
CA ASP A 112 -13.90 4.02 -10.97
C ASP A 112 -12.61 3.62 -10.21
N LYS A 113 -12.72 3.39 -8.89
CA LYS A 113 -11.60 2.98 -8.01
C LYS A 113 -11.61 1.50 -7.65
N LEU A 114 -12.59 0.75 -8.13
CA LEU A 114 -12.78 -0.66 -7.85
C LEU A 114 -12.17 -1.55 -8.93
N ALA A 115 -11.76 -2.74 -8.52
CA ALA A 115 -11.55 -3.88 -9.41
C ALA A 115 -12.21 -5.13 -8.84
N PHE A 116 -12.52 -6.10 -9.72
CA PHE A 116 -12.98 -7.41 -9.29
C PHE A 116 -11.87 -8.16 -8.55
N LYS A 117 -12.21 -8.74 -7.40
CA LYS A 117 -11.30 -9.62 -6.67
C LYS A 117 -11.00 -10.86 -7.51
N PRO A 118 -9.71 -11.22 -7.75
CA PRO A 118 -9.36 -12.49 -8.36
C PRO A 118 -9.93 -13.67 -7.60
N GLU A 119 -10.45 -14.69 -8.31
CA GLU A 119 -11.09 -15.85 -7.69
C GLU A 119 -10.10 -16.74 -6.93
N ASN A 120 -8.84 -16.77 -7.37
CA ASN A 120 -7.77 -17.60 -6.81
C ASN A 120 -7.15 -17.08 -5.50
N ILE A 121 -7.67 -16.00 -4.92
CA ILE A 121 -7.20 -15.45 -3.65
C ILE A 121 -8.35 -15.23 -2.66
N THR A 122 -8.05 -15.28 -1.36
CA THR A 122 -8.99 -14.96 -0.28
C THR A 122 -9.23 -13.44 -0.16
N PHE A 123 -10.28 -13.03 0.58
CA PHE A 123 -10.49 -11.61 0.89
C PHE A 123 -9.34 -11.02 1.73
N ASN A 124 -8.77 -11.78 2.66
CA ASN A 124 -7.60 -11.35 3.42
C ASN A 124 -6.39 -11.06 2.52
N GLN A 125 -6.15 -11.89 1.52
CA GLN A 125 -5.11 -11.64 0.51
C GLN A 125 -5.47 -10.44 -0.36
N ALA A 126 -6.71 -10.33 -0.82
CA ALA A 126 -7.15 -9.21 -1.67
C ALA A 126 -7.02 -7.86 -0.96
N ALA A 127 -7.35 -7.77 0.34
CA ALA A 127 -7.18 -6.56 1.13
C ALA A 127 -5.71 -6.13 1.30
N ALA A 128 -4.76 -7.05 1.14
CA ALA A 128 -3.33 -6.77 1.21
C ALA A 128 -2.76 -6.06 -0.04
N VAL A 129 -3.55 -5.96 -1.12
CA VAL A 129 -3.06 -5.52 -2.45
C VAL A 129 -3.15 -4.01 -2.67
N PRO A 130 -4.32 -3.32 -2.48
CA PRO A 130 -4.62 -2.08 -3.19
C PRO A 130 -3.57 -0.99 -3.00
N LEU A 131 -3.40 -0.44 -1.80
CA LEU A 131 -2.47 0.68 -1.60
C LEU A 131 -1.02 0.29 -1.93
N ALA A 132 -0.57 -0.85 -1.44
CA ALA A 132 0.83 -1.24 -1.54
C ALA A 132 1.24 -1.60 -2.98
N ALA A 133 0.42 -2.39 -3.67
CA ALA A 133 0.72 -2.81 -5.05
C ALA A 133 0.50 -1.68 -6.06
N LEU A 134 -0.52 -0.82 -5.87
CA LEU A 134 -0.68 0.40 -6.68
C LEU A 134 0.53 1.32 -6.54
N THR A 135 1.00 1.54 -5.31
CA THR A 135 2.21 2.34 -5.08
C THR A 135 3.40 1.73 -5.82
N ALA A 136 3.61 0.41 -5.70
CA ALA A 136 4.72 -0.25 -6.37
C ALA A 136 4.64 -0.11 -7.90
N LEU A 137 3.48 -0.38 -8.51
CA LEU A 137 3.27 -0.29 -9.95
C LEU A 137 3.53 1.13 -10.46
N GLN A 138 2.86 2.11 -9.88
CA GLN A 138 2.93 3.51 -10.35
C GLN A 138 4.31 4.16 -10.11
N MET A 139 5.01 3.79 -9.03
CA MET A 139 6.36 4.32 -8.80
C MET A 139 7.37 3.71 -9.77
N LEU A 140 7.25 2.43 -10.14
CA LEU A 140 8.08 1.83 -11.20
C LEU A 140 7.81 2.45 -12.57
N GLU A 141 6.55 2.78 -12.89
CA GLU A 141 6.20 3.53 -14.10
C GLU A 141 6.80 4.95 -14.07
N LYS A 142 6.68 5.65 -12.94
CA LYS A 142 7.25 6.99 -12.75
C LYS A 142 8.78 7.01 -12.85
N LEU A 143 9.44 5.95 -12.42
CA LEU A 143 10.87 5.72 -12.62
C LEU A 143 11.24 5.38 -14.06
N GLN A 144 10.25 5.21 -14.96
CA GLN A 144 10.43 4.83 -16.37
C GLN A 144 11.26 3.55 -16.53
N VAL A 145 11.03 2.59 -15.64
CA VAL A 145 11.73 1.30 -15.62
C VAL A 145 11.48 0.53 -16.91
N LYS A 146 12.53 -0.09 -17.48
CA LYS A 146 12.49 -0.85 -18.74
C LYS A 146 13.30 -2.13 -18.61
N ALA A 147 13.05 -3.09 -19.51
CA ALA A 147 13.83 -4.31 -19.59
C ALA A 147 15.33 -4.03 -19.73
N GLY A 148 16.14 -4.74 -18.96
CA GLY A 148 17.60 -4.56 -18.88
C GLY A 148 18.07 -3.46 -17.94
N HIS A 149 17.18 -2.63 -17.36
CA HIS A 149 17.55 -1.65 -16.35
C HIS A 149 18.00 -2.32 -15.05
N LYS A 150 18.93 -1.69 -14.35
CA LYS A 150 19.27 -1.99 -12.95
C LYS A 150 18.45 -1.11 -12.02
N VAL A 151 17.66 -1.72 -11.14
CA VAL A 151 16.76 -1.03 -10.22
C VAL A 151 17.11 -1.38 -8.79
N LEU A 152 17.32 -0.37 -7.94
CA LEU A 152 17.35 -0.56 -6.49
C LEU A 152 15.95 -0.34 -5.91
N ILE A 153 15.45 -1.31 -5.15
CA ILE A 153 14.21 -1.23 -4.38
C ILE A 153 14.60 -1.32 -2.90
N GLN A 154 14.50 -0.23 -2.16
CA GLN A 154 14.81 -0.24 -0.73
C GLN A 154 13.67 -0.87 0.08
N ALA A 155 14.00 -1.44 1.27
CA ALA A 155 13.04 -2.13 2.14
C ALA A 155 12.21 -3.23 1.43
N GLY A 156 12.88 -4.13 0.70
CA GLY A 156 12.23 -5.16 -0.14
C GLY A 156 11.30 -6.12 0.57
N ALA A 157 11.50 -6.36 1.88
CA ALA A 157 10.63 -7.24 2.66
C ALA A 157 9.35 -6.56 3.17
N GLY A 158 9.24 -5.22 3.01
CA GLY A 158 8.08 -4.45 3.45
C GLY A 158 6.87 -4.55 2.53
N GLY A 159 5.73 -3.96 2.95
CA GLY A 159 4.45 -4.10 2.26
C GLY A 159 4.44 -3.63 0.79
N VAL A 160 5.16 -2.56 0.44
CA VAL A 160 5.33 -2.10 -0.96
C VAL A 160 6.45 -2.87 -1.65
N GLY A 161 7.56 -3.13 -0.94
CA GLY A 161 8.76 -3.76 -1.47
C GLY A 161 8.50 -5.14 -2.09
N ILE A 162 7.66 -5.96 -1.45
CA ILE A 162 7.29 -7.29 -1.96
C ILE A 162 6.64 -7.23 -3.36
N TYR A 163 5.82 -6.22 -3.63
CA TYR A 163 5.21 -6.03 -4.94
C TYR A 163 6.19 -5.37 -5.92
N ALA A 164 6.97 -4.38 -5.46
CA ALA A 164 7.92 -3.67 -6.30
C ALA A 164 8.98 -4.62 -6.89
N ILE A 165 9.54 -5.54 -6.09
CA ILE A 165 10.49 -6.55 -6.57
C ILE A 165 9.87 -7.38 -7.70
N GLN A 166 8.69 -7.96 -7.47
CA GLN A 166 8.04 -8.86 -8.41
C GLN A 166 7.64 -8.13 -9.71
N LEU A 167 7.06 -6.91 -9.59
CA LEU A 167 6.66 -6.10 -10.74
C LEU A 167 7.88 -5.67 -11.56
N ALA A 168 8.98 -5.24 -10.92
CA ALA A 168 10.21 -4.90 -11.61
C ALA A 168 10.78 -6.12 -12.36
N LYS A 169 10.72 -7.32 -11.77
CA LYS A 169 11.11 -8.56 -12.46
C LYS A 169 10.23 -8.88 -13.66
N LEU A 170 8.92 -8.68 -13.55
CA LEU A 170 7.99 -8.82 -14.69
C LEU A 170 8.30 -7.82 -15.82
N MET A 171 8.85 -6.64 -15.49
CA MET A 171 9.33 -5.65 -16.47
C MET A 171 10.71 -6.02 -17.07
N GLY A 172 11.32 -7.13 -16.66
CA GLY A 172 12.59 -7.63 -17.23
C GLY A 172 13.84 -6.94 -16.69
N THR A 173 13.83 -6.43 -15.46
CA THR A 173 14.94 -5.68 -14.86
C THR A 173 15.87 -6.57 -14.02
N TYR A 174 17.08 -6.08 -13.77
CA TYR A 174 17.92 -6.52 -12.67
C TYR A 174 17.51 -5.78 -11.40
N VAL A 175 17.16 -6.51 -10.36
CA VAL A 175 16.64 -5.96 -9.10
C VAL A 175 17.63 -6.18 -7.97
N ALA A 176 18.17 -5.08 -7.42
CA ALA A 176 18.79 -5.07 -6.10
C ALA A 176 17.77 -4.61 -5.06
N THR A 177 17.87 -5.13 -3.84
CA THR A 177 17.03 -4.69 -2.73
C THR A 177 17.79 -4.65 -1.41
N THR A 178 17.33 -3.80 -0.49
CA THR A 178 17.82 -3.80 0.89
C THR A 178 16.88 -4.59 1.80
N ALA A 179 17.46 -5.47 2.61
CA ALA A 179 16.73 -6.24 3.63
C ALA A 179 17.67 -6.61 4.78
N SER A 180 17.14 -6.91 5.97
CA SER A 180 17.93 -7.53 7.04
C SER A 180 18.34 -8.95 6.65
N GLN A 181 19.44 -9.47 7.20
CA GLN A 181 19.94 -10.82 6.93
C GLN A 181 18.85 -11.90 7.05
N ALA A 182 17.96 -11.77 8.02
CA ALA A 182 16.85 -12.72 8.24
C ALA A 182 15.79 -12.75 7.10
N ASN A 183 15.81 -11.76 6.21
CA ASN A 183 14.90 -11.64 5.09
C ASN A 183 15.57 -11.87 3.73
N HIS A 184 16.87 -12.22 3.66
CA HIS A 184 17.60 -12.37 2.40
C HIS A 184 16.96 -13.44 1.50
N ASP A 185 16.79 -14.67 1.99
CA ASP A 185 16.20 -15.77 1.22
C ASP A 185 14.77 -15.45 0.79
N PHE A 186 14.03 -14.76 1.65
CA PHE A 186 12.65 -14.36 1.36
C PHE A 186 12.59 -13.38 0.19
N VAL A 187 13.36 -12.27 0.21
CA VAL A 187 13.30 -11.29 -0.90
C VAL A 187 13.93 -11.84 -2.18
N ALA A 188 14.93 -12.72 -2.07
CA ALA A 188 15.47 -13.44 -3.22
C ALA A 188 14.41 -14.36 -3.86
N SER A 189 13.56 -15.04 -3.05
CA SER A 189 12.46 -15.85 -3.54
C SER A 189 11.38 -15.06 -4.28
N LEU A 190 11.27 -13.74 -4.03
CA LEU A 190 10.40 -12.81 -4.77
C LEU A 190 11.02 -12.34 -6.09
N GLY A 191 12.27 -12.70 -6.36
CA GLY A 191 12.95 -12.40 -7.61
C GLY A 191 14.06 -11.34 -7.50
N ALA A 192 14.47 -10.90 -6.31
CA ALA A 192 15.62 -10.02 -6.18
C ALA A 192 16.90 -10.74 -6.62
N ASP A 193 17.66 -10.11 -7.52
CA ASP A 193 18.93 -10.65 -8.03
C ASP A 193 20.10 -10.41 -7.08
N GLN A 194 20.03 -9.30 -6.29
CA GLN A 194 21.00 -8.94 -5.28
C GLN A 194 20.30 -8.42 -4.02
N VAL A 195 20.73 -8.90 -2.86
CA VAL A 195 20.21 -8.45 -1.56
C VAL A 195 21.34 -7.83 -0.74
N ILE A 196 21.12 -6.62 -0.25
CA ILE A 196 22.06 -5.86 0.59
C ILE A 196 21.55 -5.83 2.01
N ASP A 197 22.35 -6.35 2.96
CA ASP A 197 22.06 -6.17 4.39
C ASP A 197 22.39 -4.73 4.79
N TYR A 198 21.34 -3.95 5.05
CA TYR A 198 21.47 -2.54 5.43
C TYR A 198 22.08 -2.34 6.84
N HIS A 199 22.24 -3.40 7.63
CA HIS A 199 22.97 -3.36 8.89
C HIS A 199 24.49 -3.49 8.69
N ALA A 200 24.91 -4.15 7.60
CA ALA A 200 26.31 -4.43 7.33
C ALA A 200 26.93 -3.47 6.31
N TYR A 201 26.13 -2.97 5.36
CA TYR A 201 26.62 -2.19 4.21
C TYR A 201 25.81 -0.93 3.96
N GLN A 202 26.48 0.16 3.58
CA GLN A 202 25.82 1.29 2.94
C GLN A 202 25.70 1.02 1.45
N ILE A 203 24.57 1.41 0.84
CA ILE A 203 24.30 1.09 -0.57
C ILE A 203 25.33 1.69 -1.52
N GLN A 204 25.84 2.91 -1.25
CA GLN A 204 26.83 3.58 -2.07
C GLN A 204 28.22 2.91 -2.04
N ASP A 205 28.51 2.05 -1.07
CA ASP A 205 29.79 1.34 -0.96
C ASP A 205 29.80 0.05 -1.81
N VAL A 206 28.63 -0.46 -2.17
CA VAL A 206 28.45 -1.77 -2.82
C VAL A 206 27.67 -1.73 -4.14
N LEU A 207 27.05 -0.60 -4.48
CA LEU A 207 26.28 -0.43 -5.70
C LEU A 207 26.76 0.79 -6.50
N SER A 208 26.70 0.69 -7.84
CA SER A 208 26.95 1.80 -8.78
C SER A 208 26.24 1.57 -10.11
N ASP A 209 26.09 2.65 -10.86
CA ASP A 209 25.55 2.66 -12.23
C ASP A 209 24.13 2.09 -12.34
N TYR A 210 23.25 2.47 -11.40
CA TYR A 210 21.83 2.11 -11.42
C TYR A 210 21.03 3.06 -12.31
N ASP A 211 20.05 2.49 -13.03
CA ASP A 211 19.07 3.23 -13.85
C ASP A 211 18.01 3.88 -12.99
N ALA A 212 17.58 3.20 -11.93
CA ALA A 212 16.48 3.64 -11.09
C ALA A 212 16.68 3.26 -9.61
N VAL A 213 16.17 4.14 -8.73
CA VAL A 213 16.09 3.91 -7.28
C VAL A 213 14.67 4.20 -6.80
N PHE A 214 14.04 3.20 -6.22
CA PHE A 214 12.78 3.35 -5.50
C PHE A 214 13.08 3.44 -4.00
N ASP A 215 13.08 4.67 -3.47
CA ASP A 215 13.33 4.94 -2.07
C ASP A 215 12.04 4.89 -1.24
N MET A 216 12.06 4.06 -0.20
CA MET A 216 10.98 3.89 0.76
C MET A 216 11.43 4.09 2.21
N VAL A 217 12.66 4.55 2.41
CA VAL A 217 13.28 4.69 3.74
C VAL A 217 13.83 6.09 4.02
N GLY A 218 13.91 6.94 2.98
CA GLY A 218 14.46 8.31 3.08
C GLY A 218 15.97 8.40 2.92
N ASP A 219 16.61 7.36 2.35
CA ASP A 219 18.05 7.33 2.07
C ASP A 219 18.36 7.91 0.68
N ILE A 220 17.95 9.17 0.48
CA ILE A 220 17.93 9.83 -0.82
C ILE A 220 19.34 10.10 -1.34
N ASP A 221 20.24 10.63 -0.51
CA ASP A 221 21.58 11.03 -0.95
C ASP A 221 22.40 9.82 -1.40
N ASN A 222 22.35 8.72 -0.68
CA ASN A 222 22.98 7.47 -1.08
C ASN A 222 22.34 6.89 -2.34
N GLY A 223 21.00 7.00 -2.45
CA GLY A 223 20.27 6.63 -3.67
C GLY A 223 20.69 7.45 -4.88
N ILE A 224 20.88 8.76 -4.74
CA ILE A 224 21.39 9.65 -5.79
C ILE A 224 22.83 9.26 -6.17
N HIS A 225 23.67 8.89 -5.20
CA HIS A 225 25.06 8.55 -5.43
C HIS A 225 25.23 7.35 -6.37
N ILE A 226 24.41 6.32 -6.22
CA ILE A 226 24.50 5.10 -7.04
C ILE A 226 23.89 5.23 -8.44
N LEU A 227 23.12 6.29 -8.70
CA LEU A 227 22.52 6.51 -10.02
C LEU A 227 23.56 6.90 -11.07
N LYS A 228 23.46 6.32 -12.24
CA LYS A 228 24.19 6.80 -13.44
C LYS A 228 23.60 8.14 -13.94
N ASP A 229 24.29 8.80 -14.87
CA ASP A 229 23.72 9.93 -15.61
C ASP A 229 22.45 9.51 -16.36
N GLY A 230 21.41 10.33 -16.30
CA GLY A 230 20.09 10.02 -16.80
C GLY A 230 19.26 9.13 -15.89
N GLY A 231 19.77 8.70 -14.73
CA GLY A 231 19.07 7.85 -13.77
C GLY A 231 17.95 8.58 -13.03
N HIS A 232 16.97 7.82 -12.54
CA HIS A 232 15.79 8.31 -11.86
C HIS A 232 15.70 7.81 -10.42
N LEU A 233 15.30 8.70 -9.48
CA LEU A 233 14.94 8.33 -8.12
C LEU A 233 13.51 8.81 -7.82
N VAL A 234 12.70 7.92 -7.23
CA VAL A 234 11.41 8.26 -6.64
C VAL A 234 11.44 7.90 -5.17
N THR A 235 11.13 8.87 -4.29
CA THR A 235 10.90 8.63 -2.86
C THR A 235 9.42 8.77 -2.50
N ILE A 236 8.93 7.89 -1.61
CA ILE A 236 7.60 7.95 -1.00
C ILE A 236 7.66 8.17 0.52
N SER A 237 8.85 8.36 1.08
CA SER A 237 9.06 8.40 2.54
C SER A 237 9.60 9.71 3.06
N ALA A 238 10.09 10.61 2.20
CA ALA A 238 10.69 11.87 2.60
C ALA A 238 10.35 13.04 1.66
N GLN A 239 10.50 14.25 2.17
CA GLN A 239 10.48 15.48 1.37
C GLN A 239 11.87 15.73 0.78
N LEU A 240 11.91 16.16 -0.47
CA LEU A 240 13.14 16.49 -1.17
C LEU A 240 13.61 17.92 -0.85
N THR A 241 14.88 18.09 -0.62
CA THR A 241 15.52 19.42 -0.60
C THR A 241 15.65 19.98 -2.01
N ALA A 242 15.79 21.30 -2.13
CA ALA A 242 16.04 21.95 -3.42
C ALA A 242 17.33 21.44 -4.08
N GLN A 243 18.38 21.14 -3.30
CA GLN A 243 19.63 20.58 -3.79
C GLN A 243 19.45 19.20 -4.41
N GLN A 244 18.69 18.32 -3.76
CA GLN A 244 18.40 16.97 -4.28
C GLN A 244 17.60 17.03 -5.57
N GLN A 245 16.58 17.93 -5.64
CA GLN A 245 15.78 18.11 -6.86
C GLN A 245 16.58 18.68 -8.06
N GLN A 246 17.63 19.44 -7.78
CA GLN A 246 18.50 20.08 -8.79
C GLN A 246 19.77 19.27 -9.09
N THR A 247 19.83 17.98 -8.69
CA THR A 247 20.99 17.13 -8.99
C THR A 247 21.21 17.06 -10.51
N PRO A 248 22.39 17.45 -11.02
CA PRO A 248 22.66 17.44 -12.44
C PRO A 248 22.51 16.07 -13.08
N ASN A 249 22.00 16.01 -14.30
CA ASN A 249 21.87 14.79 -15.10
C ASN A 249 21.07 13.65 -14.47
N LYS A 250 20.29 13.91 -13.41
CA LYS A 250 19.44 12.91 -12.74
C LYS A 250 18.04 13.47 -12.50
N THR A 251 17.05 12.59 -12.44
CA THR A 251 15.66 12.97 -12.14
C THR A 251 15.29 12.49 -10.75
N ILE A 252 15.13 13.41 -9.80
CA ILE A 252 14.82 13.11 -8.41
C ILE A 252 13.45 13.66 -8.08
N THR A 253 12.49 12.79 -7.73
CA THR A 253 11.09 13.17 -7.51
C THR A 253 10.50 12.50 -6.28
N THR A 254 9.46 13.12 -5.72
CA THR A 254 8.56 12.45 -4.77
C THR A 254 7.48 11.71 -5.52
N GLY A 255 6.99 10.61 -4.93
CA GLY A 255 5.88 9.82 -5.44
C GLY A 255 4.68 9.83 -4.50
N TRP A 256 3.50 9.88 -5.09
CA TRP A 256 2.22 9.65 -4.43
C TRP A 256 1.35 8.83 -5.37
N LEU A 257 0.65 7.83 -4.84
CA LEU A 257 -0.22 7.00 -5.67
C LEU A 257 -1.48 7.76 -6.07
N ASP A 258 -1.95 7.48 -7.27
CA ASP A 258 -3.27 7.83 -7.77
C ASP A 258 -4.19 6.61 -7.75
N THR A 259 -5.34 6.73 -7.07
CA THR A 259 -6.25 5.60 -6.90
C THR A 259 -7.13 5.46 -8.13
N ASN A 260 -7.00 4.35 -8.85
CA ASN A 260 -7.84 4.05 -9.99
C ASN A 260 -8.06 2.53 -10.17
N GLY A 261 -9.22 2.16 -10.69
CA GLY A 261 -9.61 0.76 -10.91
C GLY A 261 -8.88 0.10 -12.08
N LYS A 262 -8.35 0.88 -13.02
CA LYS A 262 -7.60 0.34 -14.18
C LYS A 262 -6.30 -0.33 -13.73
N ASP A 263 -5.51 0.36 -12.91
CA ASP A 263 -4.25 -0.18 -12.41
C ASP A 263 -4.50 -1.36 -11.46
N LEU A 264 -5.58 -1.29 -10.64
CA LEU A 264 -6.00 -2.43 -9.82
C LEU A 264 -6.42 -3.64 -10.67
N THR A 265 -7.09 -3.43 -11.80
CA THR A 265 -7.43 -4.51 -12.75
C THR A 265 -6.17 -5.12 -13.34
N THR A 266 -5.17 -4.32 -13.69
CA THR A 266 -3.87 -4.82 -14.15
C THR A 266 -3.20 -5.70 -13.08
N LEU A 267 -3.23 -5.28 -11.82
CA LEU A 267 -2.71 -6.08 -10.70
C LEU A 267 -3.53 -7.37 -10.49
N ALA A 268 -4.85 -7.30 -10.61
CA ALA A 268 -5.74 -8.47 -10.56
C ALA A 268 -5.39 -9.49 -11.65
N ASP A 269 -5.06 -9.04 -12.86
CA ASP A 269 -4.64 -9.91 -13.97
C ASP A 269 -3.32 -10.62 -13.68
N TYR A 270 -2.32 -9.92 -13.11
CA TYR A 270 -1.06 -10.55 -12.68
C TYR A 270 -1.30 -11.61 -11.58
N ILE A 271 -2.17 -11.31 -10.61
CA ILE A 271 -2.53 -12.24 -9.53
C ILE A 271 -3.24 -13.47 -10.10
N THR A 272 -4.22 -13.28 -10.98
CA THR A 272 -4.98 -14.36 -11.62
C THR A 272 -4.06 -15.32 -12.39
N LYS A 273 -3.02 -14.77 -13.02
CA LYS A 273 -1.99 -15.54 -13.75
C LYS A 273 -0.91 -16.14 -12.84
N ASN A 274 -1.02 -16.02 -11.52
CA ASN A 274 -0.01 -16.40 -10.52
C ASN A 274 1.38 -15.76 -10.76
N GLN A 275 1.41 -14.56 -11.33
CA GLN A 275 2.64 -13.79 -11.60
C GLN A 275 2.98 -12.84 -10.45
N LEU A 276 2.04 -12.59 -9.53
CA LEU A 276 2.22 -11.72 -8.38
C LEU A 276 1.80 -12.46 -7.10
N GLN A 277 2.77 -12.75 -6.24
CA GLN A 277 2.54 -13.39 -4.95
C GLN A 277 2.17 -12.35 -3.90
N ILE A 278 1.12 -12.63 -3.12
CA ILE A 278 0.67 -11.81 -2.00
C ILE A 278 1.23 -12.38 -0.71
N VAL A 279 1.93 -11.55 0.07
CA VAL A 279 2.51 -11.97 1.36
C VAL A 279 1.81 -11.24 2.49
N VAL A 280 1.17 -12.01 3.37
CA VAL A 280 0.51 -11.53 4.59
C VAL A 280 1.40 -11.87 5.78
N ASP A 281 1.85 -10.85 6.52
CA ASP A 281 2.66 -10.98 7.73
C ASP A 281 1.84 -11.54 8.89
N SER A 282 0.67 -10.93 9.11
CA SER A 282 -0.20 -11.26 10.24
C SER A 282 -1.64 -10.84 9.99
N ILE A 283 -2.59 -11.50 10.67
CA ILE A 283 -4.01 -11.22 10.57
C ILE A 283 -4.54 -10.93 11.98
N TYR A 284 -5.26 -9.83 12.14
CA TYR A 284 -5.88 -9.39 13.38
C TYR A 284 -7.40 -9.27 13.20
N PRO A 285 -8.21 -9.44 14.25
CA PRO A 285 -9.66 -9.21 14.17
C PRO A 285 -10.00 -7.71 14.25
N LEU A 286 -11.17 -7.32 13.73
CA LEU A 286 -11.75 -5.98 13.92
C LEU A 286 -12.30 -5.85 15.36
N THR A 287 -11.41 -5.78 16.34
CA THR A 287 -11.68 -5.46 17.74
C THR A 287 -10.75 -4.33 18.20
N THR A 288 -11.05 -3.68 19.31
CA THR A 288 -10.19 -2.62 19.84
C THR A 288 -8.75 -3.14 20.05
N GLU A 289 -8.60 -4.31 20.65
CA GLU A 289 -7.30 -4.95 20.92
C GLU A 289 -6.60 -5.34 19.61
N GLY A 290 -7.34 -5.93 18.65
CA GLY A 290 -6.82 -6.35 17.36
C GLY A 290 -6.30 -5.18 16.54
N MET A 291 -7.07 -4.07 16.47
CA MET A 291 -6.69 -2.86 15.77
C MET A 291 -5.44 -2.20 16.38
N ARG A 292 -5.38 -2.12 17.71
CA ARG A 292 -4.21 -1.60 18.42
C ARG A 292 -2.97 -2.45 18.16
N ALA A 293 -3.09 -3.77 18.25
CA ALA A 293 -1.99 -4.69 17.98
C ALA A 293 -1.52 -4.64 16.52
N ALA A 294 -2.43 -4.53 15.55
CA ALA A 294 -2.11 -4.38 14.14
C ALA A 294 -1.32 -3.09 13.85
N HIS A 295 -1.74 -1.95 14.44
CA HIS A 295 -1.00 -0.69 14.33
C HIS A 295 0.37 -0.76 15.00
N GLN A 296 0.45 -1.31 16.23
CA GLN A 296 1.73 -1.52 16.93
C GLN A 296 2.68 -2.41 16.11
N ARG A 297 2.16 -3.49 15.48
CA ARG A 297 2.96 -4.34 14.58
C ARG A 297 3.51 -3.52 13.40
N SER A 298 2.72 -2.65 12.79
CA SER A 298 3.16 -1.77 11.71
C SER A 298 4.23 -0.77 12.16
N GLU A 299 4.07 -0.21 13.35
CA GLU A 299 5.01 0.75 13.95
C GLU A 299 6.38 0.15 14.32
N THR A 300 6.48 -1.18 14.40
CA THR A 300 7.80 -1.83 14.57
C THR A 300 8.70 -1.73 13.35
N HIS A 301 8.15 -1.46 12.17
CA HIS A 301 8.83 -1.48 10.86
C HIS A 301 9.45 -2.84 10.48
N HIS A 302 9.06 -3.94 11.15
CA HIS A 302 9.60 -5.28 10.93
C HIS A 302 8.58 -6.26 10.35
N ALA A 303 7.43 -5.78 9.84
CA ALA A 303 6.47 -6.64 9.16
C ALA A 303 7.05 -7.17 7.84
N ARG A 304 6.89 -8.46 7.57
CA ARG A 304 7.24 -9.11 6.31
C ARG A 304 6.00 -9.15 5.42
N GLY A 305 5.87 -8.20 4.49
CA GLY A 305 4.67 -8.03 3.68
C GLY A 305 3.59 -7.21 4.39
N LYS A 306 2.32 -7.61 4.24
CA LYS A 306 1.16 -6.82 4.66
C LYS A 306 0.52 -7.34 5.95
N ILE A 307 0.10 -6.43 6.79
CA ILE A 307 -0.70 -6.69 7.99
C ILE A 307 -2.16 -6.53 7.60
N VAL A 308 -2.98 -7.55 7.87
CA VAL A 308 -4.40 -7.62 7.50
C VAL A 308 -5.27 -7.57 8.75
N VAL A 309 -6.44 -6.95 8.63
CA VAL A 309 -7.51 -7.03 9.62
C VAL A 309 -8.69 -7.75 9.00
N GLU A 310 -9.01 -8.93 9.55
CA GLU A 310 -10.20 -9.69 9.19
C GLU A 310 -11.42 -9.08 9.87
N ILE A 311 -12.38 -8.64 9.07
CA ILE A 311 -13.61 -8.00 9.54
C ILE A 311 -14.71 -9.04 9.68
N LYS A 312 -14.86 -9.89 8.66
CA LYS A 312 -15.85 -10.95 8.61
C LYS A 312 -15.24 -12.22 8.04
N LYS A 313 -15.46 -13.35 8.69
CA LYS A 313 -14.99 -14.64 8.17
C LYS A 313 -15.74 -15.00 6.88
N GLU A 314 -14.99 -15.47 5.91
CA GLU A 314 -15.59 -16.07 4.71
C GLU A 314 -16.29 -17.34 5.14
N THR A 315 -17.63 -17.38 5.02
CA THR A 315 -18.38 -18.63 5.19
C THR A 315 -18.21 -19.44 3.91
N VAL A 316 -17.58 -20.60 4.06
CA VAL A 316 -17.42 -21.60 3.00
C VAL A 316 -18.77 -22.17 2.54
#